data_7c1edf761128998ef55d992260131c4a
#
_entry.id   7c1edf761128998ef55d992260131c4a
#
_cell.length_a   1.000
_cell.length_b   1.000
_cell.length_c   1.000
_cell.angle_alpha   90.00
_cell.angle_beta   90.00
_cell.angle_gamma   90.00
#
_symmetry.space_group_name_H-M   'P 1'
#
loop_
_entity.id
_entity.type
_entity.pdbx_description
1 polymer ?
#
loop_
_entity_poly.entity_id
_entity_poly.type
_entity_poly.pdbx_seq_one_letter_code
_entity_poly.pdbx_strand_id
1 'polypeptide(L)'
;MEDFKNRMHKNADVQLVMAGVQYLAAIASMAVIVFGNIAEASDAVQLLVATTGIGLALSSFLFLNGAIDGYKAEVADLSSAEAATASGKLLQKQPWMFFRLFGITLTILFIVTSLRAIYS
;
A
#
# COMPACT_ATOMS: atom_id res chain seq x y z
N MET A 1 8.63 -4.50 27.65
CA MET A 1 8.11 -5.41 26.62
C MET A 1 6.79 -4.95 26.04
N GLU A 2 5.79 -4.63 26.86
CA GLU A 2 4.51 -4.11 26.35
C GLU A 2 4.67 -2.80 25.60
N ASP A 3 5.48 -1.87 26.12
CA ASP A 3 5.72 -0.59 25.43
C ASP A 3 6.36 -0.78 24.07
N PHE A 4 7.27 -1.73 23.93
CA PHE A 4 7.87 -2.07 22.66
C PHE A 4 6.84 -2.65 21.69
N LYS A 5 6.03 -3.63 22.16
CA LYS A 5 4.96 -4.24 21.35
C LYS A 5 3.95 -3.18 20.90
N ASN A 6 3.54 -2.29 21.79
CA ASN A 6 2.59 -1.22 21.47
C ASN A 6 3.15 -0.25 20.42
N ARG A 7 4.42 0.10 20.52
CA ARG A 7 5.07 0.97 19.53
C ARG A 7 5.16 0.30 18.17
N MET A 8 5.49 -0.99 18.12
CA MET A 8 5.56 -1.76 16.87
C MET A 8 4.18 -1.89 16.24
N HIS A 9 3.15 -2.15 17.04
CA HIS A 9 1.76 -2.21 16.56
C HIS A 9 1.33 -0.86 15.96
N LYS A 10 1.57 0.24 16.66
CA LYS A 10 1.27 1.60 16.17
C LYS A 10 2.03 1.91 14.89
N ASN A 11 3.28 1.49 14.79
CA ASN A 11 4.07 1.70 13.58
C ASN A 11 3.46 0.96 12.38
N ALA A 12 3.02 -0.29 12.57
CA ALA A 12 2.34 -1.04 11.52
C ALA A 12 1.02 -0.37 11.12
N ASP A 13 0.24 0.11 12.08
CA ASP A 13 -1.01 0.83 11.83
C ASP A 13 -0.75 2.13 11.03
N VAL A 14 0.26 2.90 11.38
CA VAL A 14 0.64 4.12 10.67
C VAL A 14 1.03 3.78 9.23
N GLN A 15 1.82 2.72 9.02
CA GLN A 15 2.20 2.30 7.68
C GLN A 15 0.99 1.89 6.85
N LEU A 16 0.01 1.21 7.44
CA LEU A 16 -1.22 0.84 6.74
C LEU A 16 -2.03 2.07 6.33
N VAL A 17 -2.17 3.05 7.22
CA VAL A 17 -2.85 4.31 6.92
C VAL A 17 -2.13 5.06 5.80
N MET A 18 -0.80 5.13 5.86
CA MET A 18 0.00 5.79 4.82
C MET A 18 -0.13 5.09 3.48
N ALA A 19 -0.21 3.75 3.46
CA ALA A 19 -0.48 3.00 2.24
C ALA A 19 -1.79 3.45 1.60
N GLY A 20 -2.86 3.55 2.39
CA GLY A 20 -4.18 4.00 1.91
C GLY A 20 -4.16 5.43 1.41
N VAL A 21 -3.56 6.35 2.15
CA VAL A 21 -3.46 7.77 1.77
C VAL A 21 -2.70 7.92 0.45
N GLN A 22 -1.57 7.25 0.30
CA GLN A 22 -0.77 7.35 -0.93
C GLN A 22 -1.45 6.68 -2.12
N TYR A 23 -2.18 5.60 -1.90
CA TYR A 23 -2.96 4.98 -2.97
C TYR A 23 -4.09 5.90 -3.46
N LEU A 24 -4.78 6.58 -2.55
CA LEU A 24 -5.79 7.58 -2.91
C LEU A 24 -5.17 8.74 -3.69
N ALA A 25 -3.98 9.19 -3.31
CA ALA A 25 -3.25 10.21 -4.06
C ALA A 25 -2.88 9.71 -5.47
N ALA A 26 -2.49 8.44 -5.61
CA ALA A 26 -2.22 7.84 -6.91
C ALA A 26 -3.49 7.79 -7.77
N ILE A 27 -4.63 7.45 -7.20
CA ILE A 27 -5.92 7.47 -7.90
C ILE A 27 -6.25 8.90 -8.36
N ALA A 28 -5.97 9.91 -7.54
CA ALA A 28 -6.16 11.32 -7.92
C ALA A 28 -5.30 11.68 -9.14
N SER A 29 -4.07 11.15 -9.24
CA SER A 29 -3.24 11.36 -10.43
C SER A 29 -3.87 10.74 -11.69
N MET A 30 -4.58 9.62 -11.54
CA MET A 30 -5.32 9.01 -12.65
C MET A 30 -6.44 9.95 -13.14
N ALA A 31 -7.14 10.61 -12.23
CA ALA A 31 -8.15 11.61 -12.59
C ALA A 31 -7.53 12.77 -13.37
N VAL A 32 -6.33 13.22 -12.99
CA VAL A 32 -5.58 14.24 -13.72
C VAL A 32 -5.27 13.76 -15.15
N ILE A 33 -4.84 12.52 -15.32
CA ILE A 33 -4.55 11.94 -16.64
C ILE A 33 -5.79 12.01 -17.54
N VAL A 34 -6.93 11.59 -17.02
CA VAL A 34 -8.17 11.51 -17.81
C VAL A 34 -8.75 12.90 -18.09
N PHE A 35 -8.96 13.70 -17.04
CA PHE A 35 -9.64 14.98 -17.15
C PHE A 35 -8.73 16.11 -17.60
N GLY A 36 -7.42 15.99 -17.35
CA GLY A 36 -6.42 16.97 -17.80
C GLY A 36 -5.91 16.74 -19.20
N ASN A 37 -6.39 15.70 -19.88
CA ASN A 37 -6.00 15.37 -21.26
C ASN A 37 -4.47 15.22 -21.41
N ILE A 38 -3.86 14.49 -20.50
CA ILE A 38 -2.40 14.33 -20.41
C ILE A 38 -1.84 13.60 -21.64
N ALA A 39 -2.64 12.74 -22.29
CA ALA A 39 -2.21 12.06 -23.50
C ALA A 39 -1.79 13.03 -24.61
N GLU A 40 -2.33 14.25 -24.62
CA GLU A 40 -1.99 15.31 -25.62
C GLU A 40 -1.05 16.38 -25.07
N ALA A 41 -0.59 16.22 -23.82
CA ALA A 41 0.36 17.15 -23.21
C ALA A 41 1.78 16.96 -23.77
N SER A 42 2.67 17.88 -23.42
CA SER A 42 4.10 17.75 -23.77
C SER A 42 4.74 16.54 -23.10
N ASP A 43 5.83 16.04 -23.66
CA ASP A 43 6.58 14.91 -23.12
C ASP A 43 7.01 15.15 -21.67
N ALA A 44 7.40 16.38 -21.35
CA ALA A 44 7.82 16.73 -19.99
C ALA A 44 6.66 16.62 -18.99
N VAL A 45 5.47 17.09 -19.36
CA VAL A 45 4.28 17.00 -18.53
C VAL A 45 3.84 15.54 -18.37
N GLN A 46 3.85 14.78 -19.47
CA GLN A 46 3.54 13.35 -19.43
C GLN A 46 4.46 12.60 -18.49
N LEU A 47 5.76 12.85 -18.57
CA LEU A 47 6.76 12.23 -17.71
C LEU A 47 6.56 12.61 -16.23
N LEU A 48 6.27 13.87 -15.95
CA LEU A 48 6.02 14.35 -14.59
C LEU A 48 4.80 13.63 -13.98
N VAL A 49 3.71 13.56 -14.71
CA VAL A 49 2.47 12.91 -14.24
C VAL A 49 2.70 11.42 -14.05
N ALA A 50 3.35 10.75 -15.00
CA ALA A 50 3.66 9.33 -14.90
C ALA A 50 4.53 9.03 -13.68
N THR A 51 5.61 9.79 -13.50
CA THR A 51 6.55 9.60 -12.38
C THR A 51 5.85 9.81 -11.04
N THR A 52 5.03 10.86 -10.92
CA THR A 52 4.31 11.15 -9.67
C THR A 52 3.32 10.04 -9.34
N GLY A 53 2.47 9.66 -10.29
CA GLY A 53 1.45 8.63 -10.05
C GLY A 53 2.04 7.26 -9.76
N ILE A 54 3.00 6.84 -10.56
CA ILE A 54 3.68 5.53 -10.38
C ILE A 54 4.48 5.54 -9.07
N GLY A 55 5.17 6.63 -8.78
CA GLY A 55 5.92 6.78 -7.53
C GLY A 55 5.02 6.66 -6.31
N LEU A 56 3.85 7.30 -6.32
CA LEU A 56 2.86 7.19 -5.24
C LEU A 56 2.33 5.76 -5.10
N ALA A 57 2.05 5.08 -6.21
CA ALA A 57 1.57 3.70 -6.18
C ALA A 57 2.62 2.75 -5.62
N LEU A 58 3.88 2.89 -6.04
CA LEU A 58 4.99 2.09 -5.51
C LEU A 58 5.23 2.36 -4.03
N SER A 59 5.21 3.63 -3.62
CA SER A 59 5.36 4.01 -2.22
C SER A 59 4.22 3.45 -1.36
N SER A 60 2.99 3.52 -1.86
CA SER A 60 1.84 2.91 -1.20
C SER A 60 2.07 1.41 -0.96
N PHE A 61 2.55 0.70 -1.98
CA PHE A 61 2.85 -0.72 -1.85
C PHE A 61 3.95 -0.99 -0.82
N LEU A 62 5.00 -0.16 -0.79
CA LEU A 62 6.07 -0.31 0.20
C LEU A 62 5.56 -0.14 1.63
N PHE A 63 4.67 0.82 1.86
CA PHE A 63 4.04 0.98 3.17
C PHE A 63 3.12 -0.18 3.52
N LEU A 64 2.35 -0.69 2.56
CA LEU A 64 1.52 -1.87 2.78
C LEU A 64 2.38 -3.09 3.14
N ASN A 65 3.47 -3.30 2.41
CA ASN A 65 4.39 -4.40 2.66
C ASN A 65 5.02 -4.30 4.06
N GLY A 66 5.41 -3.09 4.47
CA GLY A 66 5.93 -2.83 5.82
C GLY A 66 4.89 -3.10 6.90
N ALA A 67 3.63 -2.70 6.67
CA ALA A 67 2.53 -2.97 7.60
C ALA A 67 2.30 -4.49 7.75
N ILE A 68 2.28 -5.22 6.65
CA ILE A 68 2.12 -6.68 6.67
C ILE A 68 3.25 -7.34 7.44
N ASP A 69 4.49 -6.94 7.20
CA ASP A 69 5.65 -7.49 7.93
C ASP A 69 5.56 -7.19 9.42
N GLY A 70 5.10 -5.99 9.78
CA GLY A 70 4.88 -5.61 11.18
C GLY A 70 3.82 -6.48 11.87
N TYR A 71 2.69 -6.71 11.22
CA TYR A 71 1.64 -7.56 11.76
C TYR A 71 2.07 -9.02 11.84
N LYS A 72 2.80 -9.52 10.86
CA LYS A 72 3.35 -10.89 10.90
C LYS A 72 4.32 -11.08 12.06
N ALA A 73 5.16 -10.09 12.31
CA ALA A 73 6.08 -10.11 13.45
C ALA A 73 5.29 -10.14 14.76
N GLU A 74 4.21 -9.37 14.85
CA GLU A 74 3.32 -9.35 16.01
C GLU A 74 2.70 -10.73 16.26
N VAL A 75 2.28 -11.42 15.22
CA VAL A 75 1.79 -12.81 15.33
C VAL A 75 2.87 -13.74 15.88
N ALA A 76 4.10 -13.61 15.37
CA ALA A 76 5.22 -14.44 15.83
C ALA A 76 5.57 -14.21 17.30
N ASP A 77 5.32 -13.01 17.81
CA ASP A 77 5.67 -12.61 19.17
C ASP A 77 4.53 -12.84 20.19
N LEU A 78 3.39 -13.39 19.75
CA LEU A 78 2.29 -13.67 20.67
C LEU A 78 2.69 -14.70 21.72
N SER A 79 2.41 -14.41 22.99
CA SER A 79 2.50 -15.40 24.07
C SER A 79 1.38 -16.43 23.92
N SER A 80 1.49 -17.57 24.62
CA SER A 80 0.45 -18.59 24.61
C SER A 80 -0.89 -18.03 25.10
N ALA A 81 -0.88 -17.18 26.10
CA ALA A 81 -2.08 -16.54 26.63
C ALA A 81 -2.70 -15.57 25.61
N GLU A 82 -1.87 -14.75 24.97
CA GLU A 82 -2.31 -13.81 23.95
C GLU A 82 -2.89 -14.52 22.74
N ALA A 83 -2.24 -15.60 22.28
CA ALA A 83 -2.69 -16.39 21.14
C ALA A 83 -4.04 -17.07 21.38
N ALA A 84 -4.39 -17.35 22.64
CA ALA A 84 -5.66 -17.95 23.01
C ALA A 84 -6.83 -16.95 23.04
N THR A 85 -6.55 -15.64 23.04
CA THR A 85 -7.58 -14.60 23.03
C THR A 85 -8.30 -14.55 21.67
N ALA A 86 -9.50 -13.98 21.65
CA ALA A 86 -10.24 -13.78 20.40
C ALA A 86 -9.45 -12.93 19.40
N SER A 87 -8.81 -11.86 19.87
CA SER A 87 -7.97 -10.98 19.03
C SER A 87 -6.74 -11.72 18.49
N GLY A 88 -6.08 -12.50 19.34
CA GLY A 88 -4.91 -13.29 18.94
C GLY A 88 -5.27 -14.33 17.87
N LYS A 89 -6.40 -15.02 18.04
CA LYS A 89 -6.89 -15.98 17.05
C LYS A 89 -7.22 -15.32 15.72
N LEU A 90 -7.86 -14.17 15.75
CA LEU A 90 -8.19 -13.40 14.55
C LEU A 90 -6.91 -12.99 13.82
N LEU A 91 -5.92 -12.47 14.52
CA LEU A 91 -4.66 -12.01 13.96
C LEU A 91 -3.91 -13.17 13.28
N GLN A 92 -3.89 -14.35 13.90
CA GLN A 92 -3.26 -15.55 13.35
C GLN A 92 -3.94 -16.07 12.07
N LYS A 93 -5.22 -15.79 11.89
CA LYS A 93 -6.00 -16.24 10.74
C LYS A 93 -5.92 -15.33 9.52
N GLN A 94 -5.30 -14.17 9.65
CA GLN A 94 -5.26 -13.21 8.54
C GLN A 94 -4.47 -13.75 7.35
N PRO A 95 -5.01 -13.65 6.13
CA PRO A 95 -4.32 -14.16 4.93
C PRO A 95 -3.29 -13.15 4.42
N TRP A 96 -2.17 -13.01 5.14
CA TRP A 96 -1.15 -11.99 4.84
C TRP A 96 -0.58 -12.11 3.43
N MET A 97 -0.37 -13.33 2.95
CA MET A 97 0.13 -13.55 1.59
C MET A 97 -0.88 -13.07 0.55
N PHE A 98 -2.17 -13.29 0.79
CA PHE A 98 -3.22 -12.81 -0.09
C PHE A 98 -3.22 -11.27 -0.15
N PHE A 99 -3.10 -10.60 0.99
CA PHE A 99 -3.05 -9.14 1.02
C PHE A 99 -1.84 -8.60 0.25
N ARG A 100 -0.70 -9.25 0.38
CA ARG A 100 0.51 -8.87 -0.34
C ARG A 100 0.34 -9.05 -1.85
N LEU A 101 -0.18 -10.18 -2.29
CA LEU A 101 -0.43 -10.46 -3.70
C LEU A 101 -1.48 -9.50 -4.29
N PHE A 102 -2.51 -9.21 -3.52
CA PHE A 102 -3.54 -8.24 -3.93
C PHE A 102 -2.92 -6.84 -4.13
N GLY A 103 -2.08 -6.41 -3.20
CA GLY A 103 -1.37 -5.12 -3.31
C GLY A 103 -0.44 -5.07 -4.51
N ILE A 104 0.31 -6.14 -4.78
CA ILE A 104 1.16 -6.25 -5.98
C ILE A 104 0.32 -6.13 -7.24
N THR A 105 -0.80 -6.85 -7.31
CA THR A 105 -1.68 -6.86 -8.48
C THR A 105 -2.24 -5.46 -8.74
N LEU A 106 -2.75 -4.79 -7.71
CA LEU A 106 -3.27 -3.43 -7.84
C LEU A 106 -2.19 -2.45 -8.31
N THR A 107 -0.98 -2.57 -7.78
CA THR A 107 0.14 -1.71 -8.17
C THR A 107 0.50 -1.91 -9.65
N ILE A 108 0.61 -3.15 -10.10
CA ILE A 108 0.91 -3.48 -11.50
C ILE A 108 -0.19 -2.96 -12.42
N LEU A 109 -1.45 -3.20 -12.08
CA LEU A 109 -2.59 -2.71 -12.87
C LEU A 109 -2.59 -1.19 -12.96
N PHE A 110 -2.31 -0.51 -11.86
CA PHE A 110 -2.22 0.95 -11.85
C PHE A 110 -1.14 1.46 -12.79
N ILE A 111 0.05 0.88 -12.71
CA ILE A 111 1.20 1.27 -13.54
C ILE A 111 0.89 1.06 -15.03
N VAL A 112 0.40 -0.12 -15.39
CA VAL A 112 0.08 -0.46 -16.78
C VAL A 112 -1.02 0.47 -17.32
N THR A 113 -2.09 0.65 -16.55
CA THR A 113 -3.21 1.51 -16.96
C THR A 113 -2.77 2.96 -17.12
N SER A 114 -1.96 3.48 -16.20
CA SER A 114 -1.46 4.86 -16.27
C SER A 114 -0.59 5.08 -17.51
N LEU A 115 0.34 4.15 -17.77
CA LEU A 115 1.23 4.26 -18.94
C LEU A 115 0.44 4.18 -20.26
N ARG A 116 -0.54 3.30 -20.33
CA ARG A 116 -1.39 3.20 -21.53
C ARG A 116 -2.24 4.44 -21.72
N ALA A 117 -2.76 5.01 -20.65
CA ALA A 117 -3.58 6.22 -20.71
C ALA A 117 -2.77 7.44 -21.16
N ILE A 118 -1.49 7.51 -20.83
CA ILE A 118 -0.61 8.63 -21.19
C ILE A 118 -0.02 8.46 -22.59
N TYR A 119 0.49 7.26 -22.91
CA TYR A 119 1.38 7.03 -24.05
C TYR A 119 0.79 6.21 -25.21
N SER A 120 -0.47 5.84 -25.14
CA SER A 120 -1.06 5.09 -26.25
C SER A 120 -2.27 5.74 -26.94
#